data_9d39e548769c0b90f97815c35a4a8ff8
#
_entry.id   9d39e548769c0b90f97815c35a4a8ff8
#
_cell.length_a   1.000
_cell.length_b   1.000
_cell.length_c   1.000
_cell.angle_alpha   90.00
_cell.angle_beta   90.00
_cell.angle_gamma   90.00
#
_symmetry.space_group_name_H-M   'P 1'
#
loop_
_entity.id
_entity.type
_entity.pdbx_description
1 polymer ?
#
loop_
_entity_poly.entity_id
_entity_poly.type
_entity_poly.pdbx_seq_one_letter_code
_entity_poly.pdbx_strand_id
1 'polypeptide(L)'
;MRRVQYGFTYLAILFAIAIVSITLTGTISLLSIERQRDKEQELLFVGDQFRQAIARYYENSPGAVKQYPASLADLLSDNRFSTIQRHLRRIYLDPISGTDKWGLVMTPSGGIMGVYSPSNASPIKRAEFAGRDEQFVGKTRYSEWKFIYEKGFVKNAPAIFLKVQHEL
;
A
#
# COMPACT_ATOMS: atom_id res chain seq x y z
N MET A 1 55.61 -33.53 -31.42
CA MET A 1 54.17 -33.74 -31.65
C MET A 1 53.35 -33.04 -30.58
N ARG A 2 52.76 -31.89 -30.86
CA ARG A 2 51.94 -31.15 -29.96
C ARG A 2 50.49 -31.67 -30.03
N ARG A 3 50.09 -32.49 -29.07
CA ARG A 3 48.67 -32.91 -28.98
C ARG A 3 47.84 -31.72 -28.57
N VAL A 4 47.01 -31.26 -29.48
CA VAL A 4 46.09 -30.14 -29.25
C VAL A 4 44.94 -30.65 -28.36
N GLN A 5 44.90 -30.15 -27.11
CA GLN A 5 43.82 -30.49 -26.14
C GLN A 5 42.60 -29.60 -26.33
N TYR A 6 41.91 -29.70 -27.45
CA TYR A 6 40.71 -28.92 -27.73
C TYR A 6 39.48 -29.36 -26.92
N GLY A 7 39.46 -30.59 -26.39
CA GLY A 7 38.32 -31.11 -25.64
C GLY A 7 38.17 -30.52 -24.24
N PHE A 8 39.29 -30.19 -23.58
CA PHE A 8 39.25 -29.66 -22.20
C PHE A 8 38.73 -28.23 -22.14
N THR A 9 39.11 -27.37 -23.08
CA THR A 9 38.65 -25.99 -23.15
C THR A 9 37.15 -25.90 -23.42
N TYR A 10 36.62 -26.75 -24.27
CA TYR A 10 35.18 -26.83 -24.54
C TYR A 10 34.39 -27.23 -23.28
N LEU A 11 34.85 -28.25 -22.59
CA LEU A 11 34.22 -28.68 -21.33
C LEU A 11 34.29 -27.61 -20.26
N ALA A 12 35.39 -26.89 -20.11
CA ALA A 12 35.58 -25.82 -19.19
C ALA A 12 34.61 -24.63 -19.47
N ILE A 13 34.41 -24.29 -20.75
CA ILE A 13 33.47 -23.25 -21.17
C ILE A 13 32.02 -23.66 -20.84
N LEU A 14 31.64 -24.92 -21.11
CA LEU A 14 30.30 -25.42 -20.76
C LEU A 14 30.04 -25.34 -19.25
N PHE A 15 31.02 -25.73 -18.42
CA PHE A 15 30.94 -25.61 -16.97
C PHE A 15 30.81 -24.14 -16.51
N ALA A 16 31.60 -23.25 -17.10
CA ALA A 16 31.53 -21.83 -16.79
C ALA A 16 30.13 -21.22 -17.10
N ILE A 17 29.57 -21.55 -18.27
CA ILE A 17 28.24 -21.11 -18.67
C ILE A 17 27.17 -21.68 -17.72
N ALA A 18 27.28 -22.95 -17.32
CA ALA A 18 26.37 -23.59 -16.39
C ALA A 18 26.37 -22.88 -15.01
N ILE A 19 27.57 -22.58 -14.48
CA ILE A 19 27.71 -21.86 -13.19
C ILE A 19 27.08 -20.45 -13.27
N VAL A 20 27.39 -19.70 -14.33
CA VAL A 20 26.84 -18.35 -14.54
C VAL A 20 25.32 -18.38 -14.64
N SER A 21 24.75 -19.39 -15.32
CA SER A 21 23.29 -19.53 -15.47
C SER A 21 22.59 -19.79 -14.12
N ILE A 22 23.18 -20.60 -13.25
CA ILE A 22 22.64 -20.94 -11.94
C ILE A 22 22.64 -19.67 -11.03
N THR A 23 23.74 -18.93 -11.02
CA THR A 23 23.86 -17.72 -10.19
C THR A 23 22.88 -16.61 -10.62
N LEU A 24 22.65 -16.45 -11.91
CA LEU A 24 21.75 -15.44 -12.45
C LEU A 24 20.29 -15.70 -12.04
N THR A 25 19.85 -16.94 -12.01
CA THR A 25 18.48 -17.32 -11.65
C THR A 25 18.15 -16.97 -10.19
N GLY A 26 19.08 -17.16 -9.26
CA GLY A 26 18.90 -16.85 -7.83
C GLY A 26 18.71 -15.36 -7.56
N THR A 27 19.42 -14.49 -8.28
CA THR A 27 19.37 -13.04 -8.09
C THR A 27 18.02 -12.43 -8.47
N ILE A 28 17.39 -12.93 -9.54
CA ILE A 28 16.09 -12.40 -10.00
C ILE A 28 14.99 -12.65 -8.97
N SER A 29 15.01 -13.80 -8.30
CA SER A 29 14.00 -14.15 -7.29
C SER A 29 14.06 -13.24 -6.06
N LEU A 30 15.26 -12.88 -5.59
CA LEU A 30 15.45 -11.99 -4.45
C LEU A 30 14.93 -10.58 -4.76
N LEU A 31 15.26 -10.04 -5.93
CA LEU A 31 14.79 -8.73 -6.36
C LEU A 31 13.26 -8.63 -6.46
N SER A 32 12.59 -9.71 -6.84
CA SER A 32 11.12 -9.73 -6.94
C SER A 32 10.47 -9.66 -5.56
N ILE A 33 11.03 -10.32 -4.55
CA ILE A 33 10.56 -10.30 -3.17
C ILE A 33 10.74 -8.91 -2.56
N GLU A 34 11.91 -8.29 -2.76
CA GLU A 34 12.17 -6.93 -2.28
C GLU A 34 11.19 -5.93 -2.87
N ARG A 35 11.00 -5.94 -4.19
CA ARG A 35 10.02 -5.07 -4.87
C ARG A 35 8.59 -5.27 -4.36
N GLN A 36 8.21 -6.50 -4.04
CA GLN A 36 6.89 -6.77 -3.48
C GLN A 36 6.77 -6.21 -2.07
N ARG A 37 7.79 -6.33 -1.23
CA ARG A 37 7.82 -5.72 0.12
C ARG A 37 7.73 -4.18 0.06
N ASP A 38 8.45 -3.56 -0.87
CA ASP A 38 8.38 -2.11 -1.06
C ASP A 38 6.96 -1.67 -1.44
N LYS A 39 6.33 -2.39 -2.37
CA LYS A 39 4.92 -2.15 -2.73
C LYS A 39 3.95 -2.33 -1.56
N GLU A 40 4.19 -3.30 -0.69
CA GLU A 40 3.39 -3.50 0.52
C GLU A 40 3.53 -2.34 1.50
N GLN A 41 4.75 -1.85 1.70
CA GLN A 41 5.00 -0.68 2.55
C GLN A 41 4.31 0.56 1.96
N GLU A 42 4.42 0.78 0.66
CA GLU A 42 3.75 1.87 -0.02
C GLU A 42 2.22 1.73 0.07
N LEU A 43 1.67 0.50 -0.07
CA LEU A 43 0.24 0.25 0.09
C LEU A 43 -0.25 0.62 1.50
N LEU A 44 0.49 0.25 2.55
CA LEU A 44 0.17 0.60 3.92
C LEU A 44 0.21 2.13 4.13
N PHE A 45 1.22 2.80 3.57
CA PHE A 45 1.33 4.25 3.64
C PHE A 45 0.18 4.95 2.90
N VAL A 46 -0.07 4.58 1.65
CA VAL A 46 -1.13 5.19 0.83
C VAL A 46 -2.52 4.90 1.41
N GLY A 47 -2.76 3.67 1.86
CA GLY A 47 -4.01 3.30 2.52
C GLY A 47 -4.27 4.11 3.79
N ASP A 48 -3.21 4.39 4.56
CA ASP A 48 -3.31 5.26 5.73
C ASP A 48 -3.59 6.73 5.35
N GLN A 49 -3.03 7.24 4.25
CA GLN A 49 -3.37 8.57 3.74
C GLN A 49 -4.87 8.70 3.40
N PHE A 50 -5.44 7.68 2.76
CA PHE A 50 -6.90 7.65 2.51
C PHE A 50 -7.69 7.59 3.81
N ARG A 51 -7.32 6.71 4.75
CA ARG A 51 -7.97 6.60 6.06
C ARG A 51 -7.98 7.94 6.80
N GLN A 52 -6.85 8.63 6.84
CA GLN A 52 -6.73 9.96 7.47
C GLN A 52 -7.53 11.02 6.73
N ALA A 53 -7.56 10.99 5.39
CA ALA A 53 -8.34 11.94 4.61
C ALA A 53 -9.84 11.75 4.85
N ILE A 54 -10.33 10.50 4.88
CA ILE A 54 -11.72 10.17 5.21
C ILE A 54 -12.05 10.61 6.65
N ALA A 55 -11.14 10.38 7.60
CA ALA A 55 -11.28 10.85 8.97
C ALA A 55 -11.46 12.36 9.03
N ARG A 56 -10.57 13.13 8.39
CA ARG A 56 -10.68 14.61 8.35
C ARG A 56 -11.95 15.08 7.69
N TYR A 57 -12.37 14.46 6.60
CA TYR A 57 -13.62 14.78 5.91
C TYR A 57 -14.82 14.56 6.81
N TYR A 58 -14.86 13.44 7.53
CA TYR A 58 -15.93 13.08 8.44
C TYR A 58 -15.97 14.02 9.66
N GLU A 59 -14.83 14.19 10.35
CA GLU A 59 -14.75 15.00 11.57
C GLU A 59 -15.01 16.48 11.32
N ASN A 60 -14.58 17.01 10.17
CA ASN A 60 -14.79 18.39 9.78
C ASN A 60 -16.16 18.63 9.12
N SER A 61 -17.07 17.63 9.07
CA SER A 61 -18.40 17.86 8.48
C SER A 61 -19.11 19.04 9.15
N PRO A 62 -19.64 20.01 8.38
CA PRO A 62 -20.37 21.13 8.92
C PRO A 62 -21.68 20.64 9.55
N GLY A 63 -22.06 21.28 10.69
CA GLY A 63 -23.30 20.96 11.41
C GLY A 63 -23.18 19.74 12.34
N ALA A 64 -24.34 19.34 12.89
CA ALA A 64 -24.43 18.29 13.91
C ALA A 64 -24.30 16.86 13.32
N VAL A 65 -24.66 16.68 12.05
CA VAL A 65 -24.65 15.38 11.39
C VAL A 65 -23.36 15.19 10.64
N LYS A 66 -22.55 14.21 11.06
CA LYS A 66 -21.31 13.84 10.39
C LYS A 66 -21.60 12.98 9.16
N GLN A 67 -20.85 13.23 8.07
CA GLN A 67 -21.06 12.57 6.80
C GLN A 67 -19.74 12.04 6.23
N TYR A 68 -19.78 10.85 5.67
CA TYR A 68 -18.69 10.29 4.88
C TYR A 68 -18.70 10.86 3.46
N PRO A 69 -17.55 10.92 2.75
CA PRO A 69 -17.52 11.37 1.36
C PRO A 69 -18.33 10.43 0.46
N ALA A 70 -19.06 10.98 -0.50
CA ALA A 70 -19.80 10.20 -1.49
C ALA A 70 -18.88 9.65 -2.57
N SER A 71 -17.76 10.35 -2.85
CA SER A 71 -16.75 9.95 -3.82
C SER A 71 -15.34 10.24 -3.30
N LEU A 72 -14.32 9.59 -3.87
CA LEU A 72 -12.92 9.92 -3.56
C LEU A 72 -12.54 11.33 -4.04
N ALA A 73 -13.24 11.88 -5.04
CA ALA A 73 -13.02 13.24 -5.51
C ALA A 73 -13.37 14.28 -4.43
N ASP A 74 -14.33 13.99 -3.55
CA ASP A 74 -14.71 14.89 -2.45
C ASP A 74 -13.56 15.08 -1.45
N LEU A 75 -12.62 14.13 -1.38
CA LEU A 75 -11.42 14.26 -0.57
C LEU A 75 -10.41 15.25 -1.16
N LEU A 76 -10.45 15.48 -2.48
CA LEU A 76 -9.59 16.45 -3.16
C LEU A 76 -10.15 17.86 -3.11
N SER A 77 -11.49 17.97 -3.09
CA SER A 77 -12.19 19.25 -3.14
C SER A 77 -13.51 19.14 -2.37
N ASP A 78 -13.46 19.49 -1.08
CA ASP A 78 -14.63 19.53 -0.22
C ASP A 78 -15.37 20.86 -0.41
N ASN A 79 -16.49 20.82 -1.12
CA ASN A 79 -17.31 21.98 -1.45
C ASN A 79 -18.37 22.31 -0.38
N ARG A 80 -18.38 21.64 0.77
CA ARG A 80 -19.33 21.88 1.86
C ARG A 80 -19.01 23.15 2.65
N PHE A 81 -17.86 23.75 2.41
CA PHE A 81 -17.41 24.99 3.05
C PHE A 81 -17.34 26.15 2.04
N SER A 82 -17.38 27.36 2.54
CA SER A 82 -17.20 28.57 1.73
C SER A 82 -15.84 28.65 1.05
N THR A 83 -14.82 28.04 1.67
CA THR A 83 -13.47 27.89 1.10
C THR A 83 -13.23 26.43 0.85
N ILE A 84 -12.80 26.08 -0.38
CA ILE A 84 -12.49 24.70 -0.77
C ILE A 84 -11.45 24.12 0.18
N GLN A 85 -11.79 23.03 0.85
CA GLN A 85 -10.85 22.29 1.69
C GLN A 85 -10.36 21.03 0.97
N ARG A 86 -9.09 20.74 1.16
CA ARG A 86 -8.46 19.54 0.62
C ARG A 86 -8.04 18.61 1.76
N HIS A 87 -8.60 17.41 1.77
CA HIS A 87 -8.27 16.37 2.74
C HIS A 87 -7.21 15.39 2.21
N LEU A 88 -7.09 15.31 0.86
CA LEU A 88 -6.09 14.50 0.17
C LEU A 88 -5.42 15.36 -0.91
N ARG A 89 -4.12 15.17 -1.13
CA ARG A 89 -3.38 15.94 -2.16
C ARG A 89 -3.71 15.48 -3.59
N ARG A 90 -3.84 14.16 -3.76
CA ARG A 90 -4.15 13.50 -5.05
C ARG A 90 -4.77 12.14 -4.77
N ILE A 91 -5.45 11.55 -5.74
CA ILE A 91 -5.77 10.13 -5.73
C ILE A 91 -4.46 9.39 -6.05
N TYR A 92 -4.02 8.57 -5.10
CA TYR A 92 -2.82 7.75 -5.26
C TYR A 92 -3.16 6.53 -6.11
N LEU A 93 -2.18 6.05 -6.88
CA LEU A 93 -2.26 4.75 -7.53
C LEU A 93 -2.14 3.65 -6.46
N ASP A 94 -2.86 2.55 -6.65
CA ASP A 94 -2.65 1.34 -5.87
C ASP A 94 -1.29 0.72 -6.25
N PRO A 95 -0.33 0.60 -5.33
CA PRO A 95 1.01 0.10 -5.64
C PRO A 95 1.03 -1.36 -6.11
N ILE A 96 0.00 -2.14 -5.74
CA ILE A 96 -0.09 -3.55 -6.10
C ILE A 96 -0.63 -3.72 -7.51
N SER A 97 -1.75 -3.08 -7.84
CA SER A 97 -2.40 -3.17 -9.15
C SER A 97 -1.83 -2.17 -10.18
N GLY A 98 -1.18 -1.10 -9.73
CA GLY A 98 -0.66 -0.02 -10.58
C GLY A 98 -1.74 0.90 -11.16
N THR A 99 -2.98 0.81 -10.67
CA THR A 99 -4.13 1.58 -11.17
C THR A 99 -4.66 2.54 -10.09
N ASP A 100 -5.45 3.52 -10.51
CA ASP A 100 -6.18 4.43 -9.61
C ASP A 100 -7.53 3.87 -9.15
N LYS A 101 -7.85 2.64 -9.55
CA LYS A 101 -9.12 1.97 -9.22
C LYS A 101 -9.02 1.28 -7.88
N TRP A 102 -9.42 1.99 -6.83
CA TRP A 102 -9.52 1.43 -5.49
C TRP A 102 -10.85 0.71 -5.28
N GLY A 103 -10.81 -0.38 -4.51
CA GLY A 103 -12.04 -0.94 -3.94
C GLY A 103 -12.55 -0.02 -2.82
N LEU A 104 -13.86 0.19 -2.77
CA LEU A 104 -14.48 1.08 -1.80
C LEU A 104 -15.22 0.29 -0.72
N VAL A 105 -15.03 0.68 0.53
CA VAL A 105 -15.83 0.20 1.65
C VAL A 105 -16.90 1.23 1.92
N MET A 106 -18.16 0.88 1.67
CA MET A 106 -19.30 1.78 1.79
C MET A 106 -20.00 1.63 3.13
N THR A 107 -20.55 2.71 3.65
CA THR A 107 -21.52 2.68 4.74
C THR A 107 -22.92 2.28 4.22
N PRO A 108 -23.82 1.81 5.08
CA PRO A 108 -25.22 1.58 4.69
C PRO A 108 -25.92 2.82 4.12
N SER A 109 -25.47 4.02 4.50
CA SER A 109 -25.98 5.30 3.99
C SER A 109 -25.35 5.75 2.67
N GLY A 110 -24.46 4.96 2.08
CA GLY A 110 -23.86 5.23 0.77
C GLY A 110 -22.57 6.05 0.79
N GLY A 111 -22.02 6.39 1.95
CA GLY A 111 -20.74 7.10 2.07
C GLY A 111 -19.54 6.15 2.07
N ILE A 112 -18.37 6.62 1.64
CA ILE A 112 -17.12 5.86 1.61
C ILE A 112 -16.45 5.96 2.97
N MET A 113 -16.40 4.84 3.71
CA MET A 113 -15.73 4.75 5.01
C MET A 113 -14.30 4.21 4.92
N GLY A 114 -13.90 3.67 3.78
CA GLY A 114 -12.55 3.12 3.60
C GLY A 114 -12.27 2.72 2.17
N VAL A 115 -11.01 2.35 1.93
CA VAL A 115 -10.54 1.84 0.64
C VAL A 115 -9.74 0.56 0.82
N TYR A 116 -9.57 -0.21 -0.25
CA TYR A 116 -8.72 -1.39 -0.30
C TYR A 116 -8.17 -1.62 -1.71
N SER A 117 -7.03 -2.32 -1.83
CA SER A 117 -6.52 -2.76 -3.13
C SER A 117 -7.42 -3.85 -3.72
N PRO A 118 -7.86 -3.75 -4.98
CA PRO A 118 -8.67 -4.79 -5.62
C PRO A 118 -7.89 -6.06 -5.95
N SER A 119 -6.58 -6.09 -5.68
CA SER A 119 -5.71 -7.22 -6.00
C SER A 119 -5.99 -8.43 -5.12
N ASN A 120 -6.16 -9.59 -5.75
CA ASN A 120 -6.29 -10.89 -5.07
C ASN A 120 -4.95 -11.61 -4.87
N ALA A 121 -3.83 -10.97 -5.18
CA ALA A 121 -2.51 -11.52 -4.92
C ALA A 121 -2.27 -11.69 -3.41
N SER A 122 -1.40 -12.65 -3.07
CA SER A 122 -1.07 -12.96 -1.67
C SER A 122 0.01 -12.01 -1.15
N PRO A 123 -0.18 -11.40 0.04
CA PRO A 123 0.84 -10.60 0.68
C PRO A 123 1.97 -11.46 1.25
N ILE A 124 3.18 -10.88 1.26
CA ILE A 124 4.33 -11.44 1.96
C ILE A 124 4.20 -11.14 3.46
N LYS A 125 3.84 -9.89 3.81
CA LYS A 125 3.64 -9.47 5.20
C LYS A 125 2.36 -10.07 5.75
N ARG A 126 2.48 -10.90 6.80
CA ARG A 126 1.34 -11.58 7.45
C ARG A 126 1.20 -11.27 8.94
N ALA A 127 2.19 -10.62 9.52
CA ALA A 127 2.26 -10.27 10.93
C ALA A 127 3.02 -8.96 11.14
N GLU A 128 3.15 -8.52 12.39
CA GLU A 128 3.87 -7.31 12.80
C GLU A 128 3.31 -6.04 12.14
N PHE A 129 2.00 -5.94 12.07
CA PHE A 129 1.34 -4.71 11.65
C PHE A 129 1.31 -3.70 12.80
N ALA A 130 1.33 -2.40 12.45
CA ALA A 130 1.08 -1.35 13.43
C ALA A 130 -0.33 -1.51 14.03
N GLY A 131 -0.55 -1.10 15.28
CA GLY A 131 -1.78 -1.37 16.04
C GLY A 131 -3.09 -1.07 15.30
N ARG A 132 -3.12 -0.01 14.47
CA ARG A 132 -4.29 0.30 13.62
C ARG A 132 -4.50 -0.64 12.42
N ASP A 133 -3.51 -1.46 12.10
CA ASP A 133 -3.50 -2.39 10.98
C ASP A 133 -3.50 -3.85 11.45
N GLU A 134 -3.65 -4.11 12.76
CA GLU A 134 -3.71 -5.47 13.33
C GLU A 134 -4.78 -6.35 12.69
N GLN A 135 -5.85 -5.75 12.19
CA GLN A 135 -6.91 -6.44 11.44
C GLN A 135 -6.42 -7.12 10.16
N PHE A 136 -5.21 -6.79 9.68
CA PHE A 136 -4.60 -7.40 8.49
C PHE A 136 -3.84 -8.70 8.80
N VAL A 137 -3.61 -9.00 10.08
CA VAL A 137 -2.95 -10.24 10.52
C VAL A 137 -3.70 -11.45 9.98
N GLY A 138 -2.96 -12.36 9.34
CA GLY A 138 -3.52 -13.60 8.79
C GLY A 138 -4.34 -13.45 7.51
N LYS A 139 -4.50 -12.24 6.97
CA LYS A 139 -5.17 -12.05 5.69
C LYS A 139 -4.34 -12.62 4.54
N THR A 140 -5.00 -13.26 3.60
CA THR A 140 -4.35 -14.00 2.50
C THR A 140 -4.33 -13.24 1.19
N ARG A 141 -5.07 -12.14 1.09
CA ARG A 141 -5.20 -11.30 -0.12
C ARG A 141 -5.10 -9.83 0.22
N TYR A 142 -4.54 -9.01 -0.69
CA TYR A 142 -4.53 -7.56 -0.51
C TYR A 142 -5.95 -6.97 -0.50
N SER A 143 -6.91 -7.56 -1.19
CA SER A 143 -8.32 -7.13 -1.17
C SER A 143 -9.00 -7.26 0.20
N GLU A 144 -8.37 -7.95 1.12
CA GLU A 144 -8.82 -8.05 2.51
C GLU A 144 -8.20 -6.99 3.43
N TRP A 145 -7.19 -6.25 2.96
CA TRP A 145 -6.59 -5.13 3.69
C TRP A 145 -7.44 -3.88 3.50
N LYS A 146 -8.44 -3.73 4.37
CA LYS A 146 -9.39 -2.62 4.31
C LYS A 146 -8.93 -1.49 5.20
N PHE A 147 -8.57 -0.36 4.60
CA PHE A 147 -8.17 0.86 5.29
C PHE A 147 -9.42 1.68 5.65
N ILE A 148 -10.05 1.31 6.76
CA ILE A 148 -11.33 1.86 7.20
C ILE A 148 -11.08 2.93 8.27
N TYR A 149 -11.84 4.03 8.20
CA TYR A 149 -12.03 4.94 9.30
C TYR A 149 -13.35 4.65 10.00
N GLU A 150 -13.26 4.28 11.28
CA GLU A 150 -14.41 4.16 12.19
C GLU A 150 -14.24 5.12 13.36
N LYS A 151 -15.34 5.80 13.74
CA LYS A 151 -15.34 6.70 14.89
C LYS A 151 -15.00 5.92 16.17
N GLY A 152 -13.84 6.22 16.76
CA GLY A 152 -13.36 5.52 17.96
C GLY A 152 -12.07 4.73 17.76
N PHE A 153 -11.68 4.39 16.52
CA PHE A 153 -10.44 3.65 16.23
C PHE A 153 -9.16 4.51 16.33
N VAL A 154 -9.29 5.85 16.40
CA VAL A 154 -8.16 6.80 16.49
C VAL A 154 -7.48 6.78 17.87
N LYS A 155 -7.96 6.01 18.84
CA LYS A 155 -7.46 6.04 20.22
C LYS A 155 -6.03 5.55 20.43
N ASN A 156 -5.40 4.91 19.43
CA ASN A 156 -4.04 4.35 19.55
C ASN A 156 -3.07 4.79 18.43
N ALA A 157 -3.19 5.99 17.88
CA ALA A 157 -2.10 6.56 17.10
C ALA A 157 -0.94 6.86 18.07
N PRO A 158 0.28 6.35 17.82
CA PRO A 158 1.43 6.71 18.66
C PRO A 158 1.62 8.23 18.60
N ALA A 159 1.81 8.86 19.75
CA ALA A 159 1.93 10.30 19.98
C ALA A 159 3.09 11.01 19.21
N ILE A 160 3.78 10.31 18.34
CA ILE A 160 4.92 10.80 17.57
C ILE A 160 4.50 11.84 16.49
N PHE A 161 3.26 11.80 16.02
CA PHE A 161 2.79 12.72 14.97
C PHE A 161 2.17 14.04 15.46
N LEU A 162 1.93 14.18 16.76
CA LEU A 162 1.37 15.42 17.32
C LEU A 162 2.41 16.52 17.61
N LYS A 163 3.71 16.19 17.49
CA LYS A 163 4.80 17.12 17.88
C LYS A 163 5.31 18.02 16.76
N VAL A 164 4.84 17.87 15.53
CA VAL A 164 5.32 18.67 14.37
C VAL A 164 4.45 19.90 14.07
N GLN A 165 3.34 20.10 14.76
CA GLN A 165 2.44 21.24 14.48
C GLN A 165 2.57 22.41 15.47
N HIS A 166 3.54 22.43 16.39
CA HIS A 166 3.72 23.54 17.35
C HIS A 166 5.03 24.29 17.21
N GLU A 167 5.84 24.05 16.17
CA GLU A 167 7.03 24.85 15.88
C GLU A 167 7.01 25.33 14.41
N LEU A 168 6.15 26.26 14.09
CA LEU A 168 6.31 27.23 13.00
C LEU A 168 5.40 28.43 13.28
#